data_0c987307f709aea142954d095dc43601
#
_entry.id   0c987307f709aea142954d095dc43601
#
_cell.length_a   1.000
_cell.length_b   1.000
_cell.length_c   1.000
_cell.angle_alpha   90.00
_cell.angle_beta   90.00
_cell.angle_gamma   90.00
#
_symmetry.space_group_name_H-M   'P 1'
#
loop_
_entity.id
_entity.type
_entity.pdbx_description
1 polymer ?
#
loop_
_entity_poly.entity_id
_entity_poly.type
_entity_poly.pdbx_seq_one_letter_code
_entity_poly.pdbx_strand_id
1 'polypeptide(L)'
;MDHPEGFLKLVKDAKKRIKEEDYREVKKKIDSGHPLVLVDTREDSEWSRGHIPGAVHLSKGIIERDIEKAIPDKSSEIVLYCGGGFRSALAADNLQKMGYSNVISMDGGWRGWTESGFPVIKD
;
A
#
# COMPACT_ATOMS: atom_id res chain seq x y z
N MET A 1 -12.88 12.67 5.61
CA MET A 1 -12.27 12.62 6.94
C MET A 1 -11.15 13.65 7.04
N ASP A 2 -11.19 14.45 8.10
CA ASP A 2 -10.15 15.45 8.32
C ASP A 2 -8.94 14.82 9.01
N HIS A 3 -7.75 15.13 8.51
CA HIS A 3 -6.50 14.67 9.10
C HIS A 3 -5.77 15.85 9.74
N PRO A 4 -5.02 15.61 10.82
CA PRO A 4 -4.22 16.66 11.44
C PRO A 4 -3.21 17.26 10.47
N GLU A 5 -2.93 18.54 10.63
CA GLU A 5 -2.04 19.29 9.74
C GLU A 5 -0.64 18.68 9.67
N GLY A 6 -0.08 18.29 10.81
CA GLY A 6 1.26 17.68 10.84
C GLY A 6 1.34 16.38 10.04
N PHE A 7 0.31 15.55 10.15
CA PHE A 7 0.22 14.31 9.37
C PHE A 7 0.16 14.62 7.88
N LEU A 8 -0.68 15.59 7.49
CA LEU A 8 -0.80 15.96 6.07
C LEU A 8 0.50 16.51 5.51
N LYS A 9 1.25 17.29 6.29
CA LYS A 9 2.56 17.80 5.87
C LYS A 9 3.54 16.67 5.63
N LEU A 10 3.57 15.69 6.53
CA LEU A 10 4.47 14.55 6.42
C LEU A 10 4.15 13.72 5.17
N VAL A 11 2.86 13.48 4.91
CA VAL A 11 2.40 12.73 3.74
C VAL A 11 2.74 13.51 2.46
N LYS A 12 2.46 14.80 2.43
CA LYS A 12 2.74 15.63 1.27
C LYS A 12 4.23 15.62 0.94
N ASP A 13 5.08 15.68 1.95
CA ASP A 13 6.52 15.60 1.77
C ASP A 13 6.96 14.25 1.20
N ALA A 14 6.44 13.15 1.75
CA ALA A 14 6.74 11.80 1.27
C ALA A 14 6.31 11.64 -0.20
N LYS A 15 5.16 12.17 -0.58
CA LYS A 15 4.64 12.07 -1.94
C LYS A 15 5.51 12.72 -3.00
N LYS A 16 6.43 13.60 -2.61
CA LYS A 16 7.41 14.18 -3.53
C LYS A 16 8.45 13.16 -4.02
N ARG A 17 8.64 12.06 -3.29
CA ARG A 17 9.71 11.09 -3.53
C ARG A 17 9.23 9.71 -3.94
N ILE A 18 7.91 9.46 -3.91
CA ILE A 18 7.35 8.14 -4.17
C ILE A 18 6.64 8.09 -5.52
N LYS A 19 6.39 6.87 -5.98
CA LYS A 19 5.57 6.60 -7.15
C LYS A 19 4.17 6.23 -6.65
N GLU A 20 3.16 6.80 -7.27
CA GLU A 20 1.77 6.47 -6.98
C GLU A 20 1.09 5.95 -8.24
N GLU A 21 0.17 4.99 -8.07
CA GLU A 21 -0.71 4.54 -9.15
C GLU A 21 -2.14 4.50 -8.62
N ASP A 22 -3.09 4.91 -9.45
CA ASP A 22 -4.50 4.85 -9.12
C ASP A 22 -4.92 3.39 -8.91
N TYR A 23 -5.84 3.16 -7.97
CA TYR A 23 -6.30 1.80 -7.64
C TYR A 23 -6.90 1.07 -8.84
N ARG A 24 -7.46 1.80 -9.81
CA ARG A 24 -8.00 1.19 -11.03
C ARG A 24 -6.88 0.66 -11.94
N GLU A 25 -5.75 1.36 -12.00
CA GLU A 25 -4.58 0.88 -12.73
C GLU A 25 -3.98 -0.36 -12.07
N VAL A 26 -3.94 -0.38 -10.73
CA VAL A 26 -3.48 -1.55 -9.98
C VAL A 26 -4.39 -2.75 -10.27
N LYS A 27 -5.71 -2.53 -10.29
CA LYS A 27 -6.67 -3.58 -10.64
C LYS A 27 -6.40 -4.17 -12.01
N LYS A 28 -6.11 -3.32 -13.00
CA LYS A 28 -5.77 -3.76 -14.36
C LYS A 28 -4.51 -4.63 -14.37
N LYS A 29 -3.50 -4.25 -13.61
CA LYS A 29 -2.27 -5.04 -13.51
C LYS A 29 -2.54 -6.42 -12.93
N ILE A 30 -3.33 -6.48 -11.85
CA ILE A 30 -3.69 -7.74 -11.20
C ILE A 30 -4.45 -8.63 -12.18
N ASP A 31 -5.45 -8.08 -12.85
CA ASP A 31 -6.29 -8.82 -13.79
C ASP A 31 -5.50 -9.35 -14.99
N SER A 32 -4.47 -8.65 -15.42
CA SER A 32 -3.64 -9.06 -16.55
C SER A 32 -2.53 -10.05 -16.15
N GLY A 33 -2.43 -10.38 -14.86
CA GLY A 33 -1.38 -11.29 -14.38
C GLY A 33 -0.01 -10.65 -14.25
N HIS A 34 0.08 -9.32 -14.24
CA HIS A 34 1.34 -8.62 -14.08
C HIS A 34 1.96 -8.96 -12.71
N PRO A 35 3.23 -9.39 -12.65
CA PRO A 35 3.85 -9.78 -11.38
C PRO A 35 4.01 -8.58 -10.45
N LEU A 36 3.41 -8.68 -9.27
CA LEU A 36 3.58 -7.70 -8.22
C LEU A 36 3.24 -8.33 -6.87
N VAL A 37 3.73 -7.73 -5.79
CA VAL A 37 3.35 -8.11 -4.44
C VAL A 37 2.47 -6.98 -3.89
N LEU A 38 1.24 -7.31 -3.54
CA LEU A 38 0.29 -6.35 -2.98
C LEU A 38 0.35 -6.43 -1.47
N VAL A 39 0.59 -5.30 -0.82
CA VAL A 39 0.77 -5.23 0.63
C VAL A 39 -0.24 -4.29 1.25
N ASP A 40 -1.02 -4.80 2.20
CA ASP A 40 -1.97 -4.02 2.99
C ASP A 40 -1.24 -3.47 4.21
N THR A 41 -1.17 -2.14 4.32
CA THR A 41 -0.47 -1.47 5.41
C THR A 41 -1.42 -1.00 6.52
N ARG A 42 -2.70 -1.40 6.45
CA ARG A 42 -3.70 -1.00 7.44
C ARG A 42 -3.50 -1.77 8.75
N GLU A 43 -4.23 -1.34 9.78
CA GLU A 43 -4.18 -1.99 11.09
C GLU A 43 -4.82 -3.39 11.05
N ASP A 44 -4.48 -4.22 12.04
CA ASP A 44 -5.01 -5.59 12.15
C ASP A 44 -6.53 -5.61 12.17
N SER A 45 -7.17 -4.68 12.88
CA SER A 45 -8.62 -4.60 12.96
C SER A 45 -9.28 -4.27 11.60
N GLU A 46 -8.59 -3.50 10.78
CA GLU A 46 -9.07 -3.19 9.44
C GLU A 46 -8.93 -4.43 8.52
N TRP A 47 -7.77 -5.06 8.54
CA TRP A 47 -7.50 -6.27 7.77
C TRP A 47 -8.52 -7.38 8.07
N SER A 48 -8.82 -7.60 9.34
CA SER A 48 -9.73 -8.69 9.74
C SER A 48 -11.16 -8.50 9.23
N ARG A 49 -11.54 -7.26 8.91
CA ARG A 49 -12.88 -6.97 8.37
C ARG A 49 -12.97 -7.11 6.86
N GLY A 50 -11.85 -7.36 6.21
CA GLY A 50 -11.79 -7.56 4.76
C GLY A 50 -10.53 -6.96 4.18
N HIS A 51 -10.05 -7.57 3.08
CA HIS A 51 -8.86 -7.09 2.39
C HIS A 51 -8.91 -7.52 0.92
N ILE A 52 -7.97 -7.02 0.13
CA ILE A 52 -7.91 -7.36 -1.29
C ILE A 52 -7.37 -8.78 -1.44
N PRO A 53 -7.99 -9.62 -2.28
CA PRO A 53 -7.50 -10.99 -2.51
C PRO A 53 -6.04 -11.00 -2.96
N GLY A 54 -5.25 -11.89 -2.36
CA GLY A 54 -3.83 -12.04 -2.68
C GLY A 54 -2.90 -11.07 -1.95
N ALA A 55 -3.43 -10.14 -1.16
CA ALA A 55 -2.61 -9.20 -0.41
C ALA A 55 -1.91 -9.88 0.77
N VAL A 56 -0.70 -9.38 1.05
CA VAL A 56 0.06 -9.71 2.25
C VAL A 56 -0.17 -8.59 3.26
N HIS A 57 -0.33 -8.93 4.53
CA HIS A 57 -0.54 -7.92 5.58
C HIS A 57 0.76 -7.57 6.29
N LEU A 58 1.18 -6.32 6.13
CA LEU A 58 2.33 -5.75 6.86
C LEU A 58 1.93 -4.33 7.26
N SER A 59 1.38 -4.19 8.46
CA SER A 59 0.86 -2.90 8.91
C SER A 59 1.95 -1.85 8.98
N LYS A 60 1.58 -0.57 8.83
CA LYS A 60 2.51 0.55 8.79
C LYS A 60 3.45 0.57 10.00
N GLY A 61 2.95 0.16 11.17
CA GLY A 61 3.74 0.18 12.41
C GLY A 61 4.87 -0.83 12.47
N ILE A 62 4.84 -1.86 11.61
CA ILE A 62 5.85 -2.93 11.66
C ILE A 62 6.51 -3.20 10.30
N ILE A 63 6.09 -2.52 9.24
CA ILE A 63 6.53 -2.87 7.90
C ILE A 63 8.05 -2.71 7.72
N GLU A 64 8.64 -1.67 8.27
CA GLU A 64 10.08 -1.47 8.15
C GLU A 64 10.86 -2.58 8.82
N ARG A 65 10.34 -3.10 9.92
CA ARG A 65 10.97 -4.21 10.66
C ARG A 65 10.88 -5.53 9.90
N ASP A 66 9.73 -5.78 9.26
CA ASP A 66 9.40 -7.13 8.77
C ASP A 66 9.51 -7.31 7.25
N ILE A 67 9.61 -6.23 6.46
CA ILE A 67 9.55 -6.33 5.01
C ILE A 67 10.69 -7.16 4.40
N GLU A 68 11.90 -7.05 4.92
CA GLU A 68 13.05 -7.75 4.34
C GLU A 68 12.93 -9.25 4.47
N LYS A 69 12.31 -9.73 5.55
CA LYS A 69 12.02 -11.14 5.72
C LYS A 69 10.89 -11.62 4.82
N ALA A 70 9.84 -10.80 4.69
CA ALA A 70 8.65 -11.14 3.90
C ALA A 70 8.93 -11.05 2.40
N ILE A 71 9.65 -10.03 1.96
CA ILE A 71 9.95 -9.76 0.55
C ILE A 71 11.44 -9.41 0.44
N PRO A 72 12.31 -10.42 0.41
CA PRO A 72 13.76 -10.17 0.42
C PRO A 72 14.32 -9.57 -0.86
N ASP A 73 13.66 -9.78 -2.00
CA ASP A 73 14.13 -9.22 -3.27
C ASP A 73 13.74 -7.75 -3.38
N LYS A 74 14.72 -6.87 -3.27
CA LYS A 74 14.51 -5.42 -3.27
C LYS A 74 14.17 -4.85 -4.64
N SER A 75 14.21 -5.65 -5.70
CA SER A 75 13.77 -5.25 -7.03
C SER A 75 12.31 -5.65 -7.32
N SER A 76 11.68 -6.39 -6.42
CA SER A 76 10.27 -6.79 -6.58
C SER A 76 9.39 -5.56 -6.74
N GLU A 77 8.40 -5.63 -7.63
CA GLU A 77 7.38 -4.58 -7.70
C GLU A 77 6.43 -4.76 -6.53
N ILE A 78 6.41 -3.78 -5.63
CA ILE A 78 5.59 -3.80 -4.42
C ILE A 78 4.56 -2.69 -4.50
N VAL A 79 3.29 -3.06 -4.40
CA VAL A 79 2.20 -2.08 -4.36
C VAL A 79 1.65 -2.08 -2.94
N LEU A 80 1.74 -0.92 -2.29
CA LEU A 80 1.26 -0.74 -0.92
C LEU A 80 -0.10 -0.04 -0.93
N TYR A 81 -1.04 -0.50 -0.12
CA TYR A 81 -2.29 0.23 0.04
C TYR A 81 -2.67 0.39 1.52
N CYS A 82 -3.45 1.42 1.78
CA CYS A 82 -4.07 1.66 3.09
C CYS A 82 -5.50 2.11 2.86
N GLY A 83 -6.09 2.87 3.78
CA GLY A 83 -7.46 3.35 3.63
C GLY A 83 -7.64 4.31 2.46
N GLY A 84 -6.80 5.33 2.35
CA GLY A 84 -6.92 6.37 1.33
C GLY A 84 -5.63 6.74 0.62
N GLY A 85 -4.52 6.08 0.93
CA GLY A 85 -3.23 6.35 0.27
C GLY A 85 -2.24 7.17 1.09
N PHE A 86 -2.56 7.51 2.33
CA PHE A 86 -1.67 8.34 3.17
C PHE A 86 -0.66 7.49 3.93
N ARG A 87 -1.09 6.47 4.67
CA ARG A 87 -0.18 5.57 5.38
C ARG A 87 0.73 4.81 4.41
N SER A 88 0.19 4.40 3.26
CA SER A 88 0.97 3.71 2.24
C SER A 88 2.02 4.62 1.61
N ALA A 89 1.75 5.92 1.49
CA ALA A 89 2.73 6.88 1.00
C ALA A 89 3.93 6.97 1.95
N LEU A 90 3.68 7.03 3.26
CA LEU A 90 4.75 7.07 4.25
C LEU A 90 5.56 5.77 4.24
N ALA A 91 4.89 4.63 4.12
CA ALA A 91 5.56 3.34 4.05
C ALA A 91 6.41 3.25 2.79
N ALA A 92 5.89 3.69 1.64
CA ALA A 92 6.64 3.67 0.38
C ALA A 92 7.93 4.47 0.48
N ASP A 93 7.87 5.66 1.08
CA ASP A 93 9.04 6.51 1.26
C ASP A 93 10.11 5.81 2.10
N ASN A 94 9.69 5.17 3.21
CA ASN A 94 10.62 4.44 4.07
C ASN A 94 11.23 3.21 3.38
N LEU A 95 10.44 2.46 2.61
CA LEU A 95 10.96 1.29 1.92
C LEU A 95 12.00 1.67 0.87
N GLN A 96 11.83 2.81 0.20
CA GLN A 96 12.84 3.32 -0.73
C GLN A 96 14.15 3.62 -0.01
N LYS A 97 14.08 4.18 1.20
CA LYS A 97 15.27 4.43 2.03
C LYS A 97 15.97 3.14 2.43
N MET A 98 15.25 2.04 2.48
CA MET A 98 15.80 0.71 2.77
C MET A 98 16.37 0.00 1.55
N GLY A 99 16.28 0.62 0.37
CA GLY A 99 16.86 0.08 -0.86
C GLY A 99 15.88 -0.61 -1.80
N TYR A 100 14.58 -0.60 -1.48
CA TYR A 100 13.56 -1.13 -2.40
C TYR A 100 13.41 -0.17 -3.56
N SER A 101 13.57 -0.68 -4.78
CA SER A 101 13.68 0.15 -5.99
C SER A 101 12.38 0.28 -6.80
N ASN A 102 11.37 -0.51 -6.49
CA ASN A 102 10.14 -0.55 -7.30
C ASN A 102 8.91 -0.58 -6.41
N VAL A 103 8.72 0.49 -5.63
CA VAL A 103 7.64 0.59 -4.64
C VAL A 103 6.62 1.61 -5.12
N ILE A 104 5.35 1.24 -5.05
CA ILE A 104 4.23 2.04 -5.53
C ILE A 104 3.21 2.16 -4.39
N SER A 105 2.73 3.37 -4.13
CA SER A 105 1.61 3.59 -3.22
C SER A 105 0.33 3.65 -4.04
N MET A 106 -0.66 2.84 -3.70
CA MET A 106 -1.94 2.81 -4.42
C MET A 106 -2.83 3.97 -3.99
N ASP A 107 -2.97 4.94 -4.88
CA ASP A 107 -3.84 6.09 -4.65
C ASP A 107 -5.30 5.67 -4.68
N GLY A 108 -6.11 6.28 -3.81
CA GLY A 108 -7.50 5.88 -3.62
C GLY A 108 -7.68 4.75 -2.61
N GLY A 109 -6.69 3.89 -2.47
CA GLY A 109 -6.60 2.86 -1.45
C GLY A 109 -7.81 1.93 -1.35
N TRP A 110 -7.99 1.39 -0.16
CA TRP A 110 -9.12 0.49 0.16
C TRP A 110 -10.47 1.15 -0.12
N ARG A 111 -10.60 2.44 0.19
CA ARG A 111 -11.85 3.16 -0.02
C ARG A 111 -12.24 3.17 -1.50
N GLY A 112 -11.34 3.57 -2.39
CA GLY A 112 -11.61 3.58 -3.82
C GLY A 112 -11.92 2.18 -4.33
N TRP A 113 -11.14 1.20 -3.89
CA TRP A 113 -11.31 -0.19 -4.27
C TRP A 113 -12.71 -0.73 -3.94
N THR A 114 -13.15 -0.54 -2.69
CA THR A 114 -14.44 -1.04 -2.23
C THR A 114 -15.62 -0.26 -2.80
N GLU A 115 -15.50 1.05 -2.93
CA GLU A 115 -16.57 1.87 -3.53
C GLU A 115 -16.78 1.54 -5.00
N SER A 116 -15.76 1.05 -5.69
CA SER A 116 -15.87 0.61 -7.08
C SER A 116 -16.40 -0.83 -7.21
N GLY A 117 -16.66 -1.50 -6.11
CA GLY A 117 -17.18 -2.86 -6.11
C GLY A 117 -16.14 -3.92 -6.50
N PHE A 118 -14.85 -3.61 -6.38
CA PHE A 118 -13.78 -4.56 -6.72
C PHE A 118 -13.70 -5.68 -5.67
N PRO A 119 -13.12 -6.85 -6.02
CA PRO A 119 -13.17 -8.03 -5.14
C PRO A 119 -12.54 -7.83 -3.77
N VAL A 120 -13.20 -8.36 -2.76
CA VAL A 120 -12.77 -8.33 -1.36
C VAL A 120 -12.95 -9.70 -0.76
N ILE A 121 -12.02 -10.12 0.07
CA ILE A 121 -12.17 -11.35 0.84
C ILE A 121 -12.03 -11.05 2.33
N LYS A 122 -12.52 -11.99 3.13
CA LYS A 122 -12.44 -11.92 4.58
C LYS A 122 -12.05 -13.31 5.07
N ASP A 123 -10.98 -13.38 5.84
CA ASP A 123 -10.47 -14.65 6.38
C ASP A 123 -11.27 -15.14 7.55
#